data_4d8aff9b60b0d8d9699217fcfb0844e4
#
_entry.id   4d8aff9b60b0d8d9699217fcfb0844e4
#
_cell.length_a   1.000
_cell.length_b   1.000
_cell.length_c   1.000
_cell.angle_alpha   90.00
_cell.angle_beta   90.00
_cell.angle_gamma   90.00
#
_symmetry.space_group_name_H-M   'P 1'
#
loop_
_entity.id
_entity.type
_entity.pdbx_description
1 polymer ?
#
loop_
_entity_poly.entity_id
_entity_poly.type
_entity_poly.pdbx_seq_one_letter_code
_entity_poly.pdbx_strand_id
1 'polypeptide(L)'
;MRTLLAGLGFLIVAIMAGPCVASAHETGFLDRSVTIDGVSYRYQVYVPVDYTPRKTWPVTLFLHGSGERGDDGSAQAQAGIGSAIRGDRKRFPMIVVMPQAPANTRWSGARAALAMKALEKAIVEFHGDRQRIYLTGMSMGGQGVWLLAAAHPQTFAAIAPVCGFLRLENDDDVIDPAQDIALIAQFPELREPDPALGFARRIGKTPVWIFHGAADDLVPPENARALNRAMRAVGAEVRYSEYEGVNHGAWDRAYAEPELVSWLLSHRLGQR
;
A
#
# COMPACT_ATOMS: atom_id res chain seq x y z
N MET A 1 -65.74 56.70 -28.86
CA MET A 1 -65.13 55.97 -27.75
C MET A 1 -64.67 54.60 -28.29
N ARG A 2 -63.37 54.44 -28.47
CA ARG A 2 -62.77 53.14 -28.93
C ARG A 2 -61.87 52.66 -27.83
N THR A 3 -62.24 51.51 -27.22
CA THR A 3 -61.52 50.84 -26.14
C THR A 3 -60.41 49.98 -26.74
N LEU A 4 -59.16 50.27 -26.41
CA LEU A 4 -57.99 49.41 -26.73
C LEU A 4 -57.85 48.36 -25.65
N LEU A 5 -57.92 47.06 -26.00
CA LEU A 5 -57.53 45.94 -25.19
C LEU A 5 -56.03 45.66 -25.44
N ALA A 6 -55.22 45.82 -24.39
CA ALA A 6 -53.82 45.42 -24.42
C ALA A 6 -53.68 43.94 -23.99
N GLY A 7 -53.29 43.09 -24.91
CA GLY A 7 -52.96 41.70 -24.62
C GLY A 7 -51.58 41.55 -24.03
N LEU A 8 -51.51 40.98 -22.80
CA LEU A 8 -50.28 40.64 -22.10
C LEU A 8 -49.81 39.24 -22.55
N GLY A 9 -48.82 39.18 -23.42
CA GLY A 9 -48.24 37.89 -23.81
C GLY A 9 -47.25 37.42 -22.75
N PHE A 10 -47.55 36.28 -22.12
CA PHE A 10 -46.60 35.57 -21.22
C PHE A 10 -45.58 34.81 -22.07
N LEU A 11 -44.32 35.23 -22.00
CA LEU A 11 -43.22 34.51 -22.59
C LEU A 11 -42.76 33.39 -21.65
N ILE A 12 -43.10 32.13 -21.95
CA ILE A 12 -42.62 30.94 -21.22
C ILE A 12 -41.21 30.65 -21.71
N VAL A 13 -40.19 30.96 -20.88
CA VAL A 13 -38.81 30.55 -21.14
C VAL A 13 -38.69 29.10 -20.65
N ALA A 14 -38.68 28.14 -21.58
CA ALA A 14 -38.35 26.76 -21.28
C ALA A 14 -36.84 26.63 -21.02
N ILE A 15 -36.47 26.48 -19.75
CA ILE A 15 -35.09 26.13 -19.37
C ILE A 15 -34.86 24.69 -19.79
N MET A 16 -34.20 24.48 -20.92
CA MET A 16 -33.71 23.17 -21.33
C MET A 16 -32.53 22.79 -20.42
N ALA A 17 -32.78 21.93 -19.44
CA ALA A 17 -31.72 21.27 -18.69
C ALA A 17 -30.97 20.36 -19.66
N GLY A 18 -29.79 20.80 -20.08
CA GLY A 18 -28.87 19.97 -20.87
C GLY A 18 -28.48 18.73 -20.06
N PRO A 19 -28.18 17.60 -20.73
CA PRO A 19 -27.73 16.39 -20.03
C PRO A 19 -26.46 16.73 -19.22
N CYS A 20 -26.52 16.51 -17.92
CA CYS A 20 -25.36 16.55 -17.04
C CYS A 20 -24.41 15.42 -17.50
N VAL A 21 -23.42 15.75 -18.32
CA VAL A 21 -22.36 14.82 -18.68
C VAL A 21 -21.60 14.55 -17.39
N ALA A 22 -21.85 13.41 -16.77
CA ALA A 22 -21.08 12.94 -15.63
C ALA A 22 -19.60 12.90 -16.08
N SER A 23 -18.77 13.73 -15.47
CA SER A 23 -17.32 13.69 -15.71
C SER A 23 -16.85 12.27 -15.47
N ALA A 24 -16.35 11.60 -16.49
CA ALA A 24 -15.76 10.28 -16.35
C ALA A 24 -14.54 10.41 -15.44
N HIS A 25 -14.58 9.78 -14.28
CA HIS A 25 -13.43 9.76 -13.36
C HIS A 25 -12.32 8.88 -13.94
N GLU A 26 -11.09 9.35 -13.81
CA GLU A 26 -9.93 8.56 -14.21
C GLU A 26 -9.88 7.23 -13.42
N THR A 27 -9.70 6.12 -14.13
CA THR A 27 -9.57 4.77 -13.55
C THR A 27 -8.39 4.03 -14.17
N GLY A 28 -7.95 2.95 -13.55
CA GLY A 28 -6.78 2.20 -13.98
C GLY A 28 -5.52 2.69 -13.28
N PHE A 29 -4.37 2.55 -13.91
CA PHE A 29 -3.09 3.01 -13.38
C PHE A 29 -2.85 4.46 -13.77
N LEU A 30 -2.73 5.33 -12.79
CA LEU A 30 -2.58 6.77 -12.94
C LEU A 30 -1.22 7.22 -12.40
N ASP A 31 -0.51 8.03 -13.19
CA ASP A 31 0.74 8.63 -12.77
C ASP A 31 0.48 9.84 -11.86
N ARG A 32 1.17 9.87 -10.74
CA ARG A 32 1.11 10.96 -9.75
C ARG A 32 2.51 11.30 -9.27
N SER A 33 2.63 12.42 -8.57
CA SER A 33 3.88 12.82 -7.92
C SER A 33 3.62 13.45 -6.56
N VAL A 34 4.64 13.39 -5.72
CA VAL A 34 4.67 14.06 -4.42
C VAL A 34 6.01 14.77 -4.25
N THR A 35 5.98 16.00 -3.71
CA THR A 35 7.19 16.78 -3.47
C THR A 35 7.57 16.71 -2.00
N ILE A 36 8.84 16.41 -1.73
CA ILE A 36 9.47 16.40 -0.40
C ILE A 36 10.75 17.20 -0.51
N ASP A 37 10.92 18.21 0.31
CA ASP A 37 12.11 19.07 0.37
C ASP A 37 12.54 19.60 -1.02
N GLY A 38 11.55 19.99 -1.84
CA GLY A 38 11.76 20.51 -3.20
C GLY A 38 12.00 19.46 -4.27
N VAL A 39 12.15 18.18 -3.92
CA VAL A 39 12.34 17.07 -4.86
C VAL A 39 11.00 16.41 -5.17
N SER A 40 10.70 16.21 -6.45
CA SER A 40 9.49 15.53 -6.92
C SER A 40 9.75 14.04 -7.10
N TYR A 41 8.92 13.22 -6.47
CA TYR A 41 8.96 11.76 -6.55
C TYR A 41 7.71 11.24 -7.23
N ARG A 42 7.87 10.35 -8.19
CA ARG A 42 6.77 9.71 -8.91
C ARG A 42 6.19 8.55 -8.12
N TYR A 43 4.88 8.34 -8.29
CA TYR A 43 4.19 7.15 -7.82
C TYR A 43 3.03 6.83 -8.76
N GLN A 44 2.58 5.58 -8.77
CA GLN A 44 1.34 5.20 -9.45
C GLN A 44 0.23 4.95 -8.44
N VAL A 45 -1.00 5.24 -8.89
CA VAL A 45 -2.22 4.88 -8.17
C VAL A 45 -3.07 4.03 -9.10
N TYR A 46 -3.44 2.84 -8.66
CA TYR A 46 -4.51 2.10 -9.31
C TYR A 46 -5.85 2.53 -8.73
N VAL A 47 -6.76 2.92 -9.61
CA VAL A 47 -8.14 3.28 -9.28
C VAL A 47 -9.08 2.27 -9.92
N PRO A 48 -9.96 1.59 -9.14
CA PRO A 48 -10.86 0.58 -9.66
C PRO A 48 -11.79 1.09 -10.78
N VAL A 49 -12.17 0.19 -11.69
CA VAL A 49 -13.03 0.54 -12.83
C VAL A 49 -14.42 1.04 -12.42
N ASP A 50 -14.91 0.59 -11.26
CA ASP A 50 -16.19 1.00 -10.68
C ASP A 50 -16.06 2.18 -9.69
N TYR A 51 -14.92 2.87 -9.71
CA TYR A 51 -14.66 4.02 -8.84
C TYR A 51 -15.74 5.10 -9.00
N THR A 52 -16.17 5.62 -7.87
CA THR A 52 -17.02 6.80 -7.78
C THR A 52 -16.64 7.63 -6.55
N PRO A 53 -16.61 8.96 -6.63
CA PRO A 53 -16.35 9.83 -5.49
C PRO A 53 -17.54 9.92 -4.50
N ARG A 54 -18.65 9.24 -4.79
CA ARG A 54 -19.85 9.26 -3.93
C ARG A 54 -19.76 8.36 -2.69
N LYS A 55 -18.75 7.48 -2.65
CA LYS A 55 -18.45 6.59 -1.52
C LYS A 55 -16.97 6.65 -1.16
N THR A 56 -16.64 6.23 0.05
CA THR A 56 -15.25 6.05 0.46
C THR A 56 -14.72 4.69 0.03
N TRP A 57 -13.42 4.62 -0.30
CA TRP A 57 -12.78 3.44 -0.86
C TRP A 57 -11.70 2.88 0.07
N PRO A 58 -11.56 1.56 0.18
CA PRO A 58 -10.39 0.96 0.82
C PRO A 58 -9.12 1.39 0.09
N VAL A 59 -8.02 1.58 0.81
CA VAL A 59 -6.74 2.00 0.25
C VAL A 59 -5.65 1.04 0.68
N THR A 60 -4.85 0.57 -0.26
CA THR A 60 -3.68 -0.26 0.01
C THR A 60 -2.42 0.49 -0.40
N LEU A 61 -1.47 0.61 0.52
CA LEU A 61 -0.11 1.04 0.22
C LEU A 61 0.71 -0.20 -0.15
N PHE A 62 1.31 -0.20 -1.32
CA PHE A 62 2.21 -1.26 -1.79
C PHE A 62 3.65 -0.75 -1.87
N LEU A 63 4.57 -1.50 -1.29
CA LEU A 63 6.00 -1.23 -1.31
C LEU A 63 6.69 -2.29 -2.17
N HIS A 64 7.36 -1.85 -3.24
CA HIS A 64 8.06 -2.72 -4.18
C HIS A 64 9.39 -3.26 -3.63
N GLY A 65 9.97 -4.25 -4.30
CA GLY A 65 11.27 -4.82 -4.00
C GLY A 65 12.45 -3.98 -4.47
N SER A 66 13.66 -4.47 -4.29
CA SER A 66 14.88 -3.74 -4.69
C SER A 66 15.01 -3.57 -6.20
N GLY A 67 14.46 -4.51 -6.99
CA GLY A 67 14.52 -4.50 -8.45
C GLY A 67 13.72 -3.39 -9.12
N GLU A 68 12.73 -2.81 -8.44
CA GLU A 68 11.86 -1.78 -8.99
C GLU A 68 12.24 -0.36 -8.54
N ARG A 69 13.40 -0.21 -7.88
CA ARG A 69 13.97 1.11 -7.54
C ARG A 69 14.22 1.94 -8.80
N GLY A 70 14.09 3.24 -8.68
CA GLY A 70 14.34 4.16 -9.80
C GLY A 70 13.58 5.47 -9.67
N ASP A 71 13.43 6.13 -10.82
CA ASP A 71 12.74 7.41 -10.97
C ASP A 71 11.85 7.47 -12.23
N ASP A 72 11.72 6.31 -12.92
CA ASP A 72 10.91 6.20 -14.14
C ASP A 72 9.39 6.34 -13.87
N GLY A 73 8.96 6.11 -12.62
CA GLY A 73 7.57 6.20 -12.18
C GLY A 73 6.69 5.03 -12.62
N SER A 74 7.25 3.94 -13.14
CA SER A 74 6.49 2.82 -13.71
C SER A 74 6.93 1.43 -13.22
N ALA A 75 8.23 1.20 -12.98
CA ALA A 75 8.77 -0.11 -12.62
C ALA A 75 8.09 -0.70 -11.37
N GLN A 76 7.80 0.13 -10.36
CA GLN A 76 7.15 -0.27 -9.11
C GLN A 76 5.77 -0.92 -9.29
N ALA A 77 5.13 -0.70 -10.43
CA ALA A 77 3.82 -1.28 -10.72
C ALA A 77 3.89 -2.48 -11.67
N GLN A 78 5.08 -2.90 -12.13
CA GLN A 78 5.22 -4.02 -13.08
C GLN A 78 5.27 -5.38 -12.41
N ALA A 79 5.57 -5.44 -11.11
CA ALA A 79 5.67 -6.66 -10.32
C ALA A 79 4.68 -6.67 -9.14
N GLY A 80 4.56 -7.79 -8.47
CA GLY A 80 3.75 -7.96 -7.28
C GLY A 80 2.28 -7.62 -7.49
N ILE A 81 1.70 -6.78 -6.63
CA ILE A 81 0.28 -6.44 -6.70
C ILE A 81 -0.09 -5.73 -8.01
N GLY A 82 0.81 -4.94 -8.60
CA GLY A 82 0.56 -4.26 -9.88
C GLY A 82 0.37 -5.25 -11.02
N SER A 83 1.20 -6.30 -11.09
CA SER A 83 1.05 -7.42 -12.03
C SER A 83 -0.26 -8.18 -11.79
N ALA A 84 -0.59 -8.50 -10.54
CA ALA A 84 -1.82 -9.20 -10.19
C ALA A 84 -3.08 -8.41 -10.60
N ILE A 85 -3.08 -7.08 -10.41
CA ILE A 85 -4.17 -6.19 -10.85
C ILE A 85 -4.33 -6.22 -12.38
N ARG A 86 -3.21 -6.23 -13.13
CA ARG A 86 -3.29 -6.33 -14.61
C ARG A 86 -3.89 -7.65 -15.07
N GLY A 87 -3.63 -8.73 -14.35
CA GLY A 87 -4.21 -10.04 -14.62
C GLY A 87 -5.71 -10.11 -14.35
N ASP A 88 -6.18 -9.51 -13.26
CA ASP A 88 -7.61 -9.46 -12.90
C ASP A 88 -7.95 -8.20 -12.08
N ARG A 89 -8.36 -7.13 -12.78
CA ARG A 89 -8.74 -5.86 -12.16
C ARG A 89 -9.96 -5.97 -11.23
N LYS A 90 -10.89 -6.87 -11.51
CA LYS A 90 -12.13 -7.01 -10.74
C LYS A 90 -11.87 -7.55 -9.34
N ARG A 91 -10.77 -8.27 -9.18
CA ARG A 91 -10.36 -8.84 -7.89
C ARG A 91 -9.89 -7.77 -6.89
N PHE A 92 -9.56 -6.55 -7.35
CA PHE A 92 -9.00 -5.49 -6.52
C PHE A 92 -9.96 -4.27 -6.45
N PRO A 93 -11.08 -4.36 -5.69
CA PRO A 93 -12.04 -3.26 -5.53
C PRO A 93 -11.54 -2.25 -4.48
N MET A 94 -10.29 -1.81 -4.60
CA MET A 94 -9.60 -0.89 -3.71
C MET A 94 -8.65 0.00 -4.48
N ILE A 95 -8.34 1.17 -3.95
CA ILE A 95 -7.28 2.03 -4.44
C ILE A 95 -5.94 1.43 -4.01
N VAL A 96 -4.96 1.35 -4.92
CA VAL A 96 -3.62 0.87 -4.59
C VAL A 96 -2.59 1.94 -4.91
N VAL A 97 -1.85 2.38 -3.89
CA VAL A 97 -0.83 3.42 -3.98
C VAL A 97 0.54 2.75 -4.05
N MET A 98 1.28 3.03 -5.10
CA MET A 98 2.56 2.39 -5.43
C MET A 98 3.64 3.46 -5.60
N PRO A 99 4.26 3.95 -4.52
CA PRO A 99 5.41 4.85 -4.61
C PRO A 99 6.64 4.13 -5.17
N GLN A 100 7.55 4.88 -5.79
CA GLN A 100 8.84 4.36 -6.22
C GLN A 100 9.97 4.88 -5.33
N ALA A 101 10.74 3.98 -4.75
CA ALA A 101 11.94 4.31 -4.01
C ALA A 101 13.09 4.58 -5.01
N PRO A 102 13.86 5.65 -4.84
CA PRO A 102 15.05 5.90 -5.66
C PRO A 102 16.10 4.79 -5.57
N ALA A 103 17.01 4.75 -6.56
CA ALA A 103 18.14 3.84 -6.54
C ALA A 103 18.94 3.93 -5.22
N ASN A 104 19.48 2.80 -4.78
CA ASN A 104 20.32 2.70 -3.58
C ASN A 104 19.63 3.15 -2.28
N THR A 105 18.31 3.02 -2.18
CA THR A 105 17.55 3.35 -0.95
C THR A 105 16.67 2.19 -0.51
N ARG A 106 16.23 2.23 0.75
CA ARG A 106 15.24 1.31 1.35
C ARG A 106 14.01 2.06 1.83
N TRP A 107 12.97 1.31 2.21
CA TRP A 107 11.73 1.85 2.78
C TRP A 107 11.87 2.27 4.26
N SER A 108 12.92 3.08 4.55
CA SER A 108 13.19 3.63 5.89
C SER A 108 13.41 5.14 5.82
N GLY A 109 13.39 5.83 6.95
CA GLY A 109 13.67 7.26 7.05
C GLY A 109 12.85 8.10 6.05
N ALA A 110 13.54 8.89 5.21
CA ALA A 110 12.90 9.76 4.22
C ALA A 110 12.06 8.98 3.18
N ARG A 111 12.38 7.71 2.88
CA ARG A 111 11.62 6.90 1.91
C ARG A 111 10.34 6.35 2.53
N ALA A 112 10.36 6.02 3.82
CA ALA A 112 9.14 5.72 4.57
C ALA A 112 8.20 6.94 4.58
N ALA A 113 8.74 8.15 4.84
CA ALA A 113 7.98 9.39 4.79
C ALA A 113 7.41 9.69 3.39
N LEU A 114 8.18 9.40 2.33
CA LEU A 114 7.70 9.47 0.94
C LEU A 114 6.47 8.57 0.72
N ALA A 115 6.56 7.30 1.13
CA ALA A 115 5.45 6.37 0.97
C ALA A 115 4.19 6.83 1.71
N MET A 116 4.34 7.29 2.96
CA MET A 116 3.22 7.81 3.75
C MET A 116 2.63 9.09 3.16
N LYS A 117 3.45 9.96 2.60
CA LYS A 117 2.96 11.19 1.95
C LYS A 117 2.21 10.89 0.64
N ALA A 118 2.68 9.92 -0.15
CA ALA A 118 1.96 9.44 -1.33
C ALA A 118 0.61 8.81 -0.96
N LEU A 119 0.59 7.99 0.10
CA LEU A 119 -0.63 7.41 0.65
C LEU A 119 -1.64 8.50 1.06
N GLU A 120 -1.21 9.49 1.85
CA GLU A 120 -2.08 10.58 2.32
C GLU A 120 -2.66 11.38 1.15
N LYS A 121 -1.83 11.70 0.14
CA LYS A 121 -2.28 12.40 -1.05
C LYS A 121 -3.34 11.60 -1.83
N ALA A 122 -3.15 10.29 -2.00
CA ALA A 122 -4.12 9.43 -2.67
C ALA A 122 -5.42 9.27 -1.86
N ILE A 123 -5.34 9.19 -0.51
CA ILE A 123 -6.54 9.16 0.36
C ILE A 123 -7.39 10.40 0.14
N VAL A 124 -6.78 11.57 0.08
CA VAL A 124 -7.50 12.85 -0.14
C VAL A 124 -8.08 12.90 -1.56
N GLU A 125 -7.27 12.58 -2.58
CA GLU A 125 -7.66 12.67 -3.98
C GLU A 125 -8.79 11.71 -4.37
N PHE A 126 -8.76 10.48 -3.84
CA PHE A 126 -9.67 9.41 -4.23
C PHE A 126 -10.67 9.01 -3.14
N HIS A 127 -10.96 9.88 -2.17
CA HIS A 127 -11.90 9.62 -1.08
C HIS A 127 -11.62 8.30 -0.34
N GLY A 128 -10.35 8.07 0.05
CA GLY A 128 -9.93 6.89 0.78
C GLY A 128 -10.57 6.78 2.16
N ASP A 129 -11.00 5.58 2.54
CA ASP A 129 -11.53 5.28 3.87
C ASP A 129 -10.38 5.08 4.87
N ARG A 130 -10.18 6.05 5.75
CA ARG A 130 -9.11 6.02 6.77
C ARG A 130 -9.21 4.87 7.76
N GLN A 131 -10.35 4.21 7.85
CA GLN A 131 -10.51 3.01 8.67
C GLN A 131 -10.18 1.72 7.91
N ARG A 132 -9.99 1.78 6.58
CA ARG A 132 -9.67 0.64 5.71
C ARG A 132 -8.41 0.93 4.91
N ILE A 133 -7.32 1.21 5.62
CA ILE A 133 -5.99 1.38 5.05
C ILE A 133 -5.21 0.09 5.29
N TYR A 134 -4.64 -0.49 4.24
CA TYR A 134 -3.85 -1.70 4.29
C TYR A 134 -2.44 -1.44 3.80
N LEU A 135 -1.51 -2.29 4.24
CA LEU A 135 -0.10 -2.18 3.84
C LEU A 135 0.41 -3.55 3.38
N THR A 136 1.01 -3.59 2.21
CA THR A 136 1.65 -4.78 1.67
C THR A 136 2.93 -4.41 0.93
N GLY A 137 3.80 -5.39 0.70
CA GLY A 137 5.05 -5.18 -0.03
C GLY A 137 5.83 -6.46 -0.13
N MET A 138 6.77 -6.52 -1.07
CA MET A 138 7.56 -7.71 -1.37
C MET A 138 9.06 -7.45 -1.17
N SER A 139 9.80 -8.46 -0.67
CA SER A 139 11.26 -8.41 -0.49
C SER A 139 11.68 -7.17 0.34
N MET A 140 12.47 -6.25 -0.18
CA MET A 140 12.74 -4.94 0.42
C MET A 140 11.46 -4.21 0.83
N GLY A 141 10.39 -4.31 0.03
CA GLY A 141 9.07 -3.79 0.40
C GLY A 141 8.41 -4.54 1.55
N GLY A 142 8.65 -5.84 1.66
CA GLY A 142 8.24 -6.65 2.81
C GLY A 142 8.95 -6.22 4.10
N GLN A 143 10.24 -5.86 4.03
CA GLN A 143 10.94 -5.16 5.12
C GLN A 143 10.23 -3.85 5.45
N GLY A 144 9.95 -3.03 4.43
CA GLY A 144 9.25 -1.75 4.58
C GLY A 144 7.89 -1.89 5.27
N VAL A 145 7.16 -2.98 5.02
CA VAL A 145 5.89 -3.27 5.71
C VAL A 145 6.10 -3.38 7.23
N TRP A 146 7.09 -4.14 7.67
CA TRP A 146 7.39 -4.27 9.10
C TRP A 146 7.82 -2.94 9.71
N LEU A 147 8.70 -2.19 9.01
CA LEU A 147 9.21 -0.89 9.47
C LEU A 147 8.09 0.14 9.57
N LEU A 148 7.24 0.27 8.53
CA LEU A 148 6.15 1.24 8.54
C LEU A 148 5.08 0.89 9.56
N ALA A 149 4.72 -0.39 9.69
CA ALA A 149 3.74 -0.82 10.68
C ALA A 149 4.23 -0.53 12.12
N ALA A 150 5.52 -0.74 12.40
CA ALA A 150 6.13 -0.43 13.69
C ALA A 150 6.27 1.09 13.93
N ALA A 151 6.54 1.88 12.90
CA ALA A 151 6.64 3.34 12.99
C ALA A 151 5.28 4.03 13.11
N HIS A 152 4.23 3.44 12.57
CA HIS A 152 2.87 4.00 12.50
C HIS A 152 1.83 3.02 13.07
N PRO A 153 1.92 2.66 14.36
CA PRO A 153 0.97 1.75 14.99
C PRO A 153 -0.46 2.29 14.85
N GLN A 154 -1.43 1.41 14.62
CA GLN A 154 -2.85 1.74 14.44
C GLN A 154 -3.19 2.55 13.16
N THR A 155 -2.28 2.69 12.22
CA THR A 155 -2.57 3.31 10.92
C THR A 155 -3.17 2.31 9.93
N PHE A 156 -2.72 1.06 9.99
CA PHE A 156 -3.12 0.02 9.05
C PHE A 156 -4.13 -0.93 9.71
N ALA A 157 -5.24 -1.18 9.02
CA ALA A 157 -6.27 -2.12 9.47
C ALA A 157 -5.78 -3.58 9.39
N ALA A 158 -4.95 -3.89 8.40
CA ALA A 158 -4.24 -5.15 8.25
C ALA A 158 -2.96 -4.96 7.42
N ILE A 159 -1.99 -5.86 7.57
CA ILE A 159 -0.74 -5.86 6.82
C ILE A 159 -0.46 -7.21 6.18
N ALA A 160 0.17 -7.21 5.00
CA ALA A 160 0.48 -8.42 4.24
C ALA A 160 1.92 -8.38 3.68
N PRO A 161 2.96 -8.64 4.51
CA PRO A 161 4.35 -8.70 4.05
C PRO A 161 4.62 -9.99 3.27
N VAL A 162 5.33 -9.86 2.13
CA VAL A 162 5.75 -10.96 1.29
C VAL A 162 7.28 -11.02 1.25
N CYS A 163 7.88 -12.17 1.57
CA CYS A 163 9.34 -12.38 1.66
C CYS A 163 10.04 -11.29 2.47
N GLY A 164 9.36 -10.82 3.55
CA GLY A 164 9.83 -9.72 4.37
C GLY A 164 10.83 -10.19 5.43
N PHE A 165 11.67 -9.26 5.87
CA PHE A 165 12.70 -9.45 6.89
C PHE A 165 12.82 -8.18 7.74
N LEU A 166 13.54 -8.23 8.85
CA LEU A 166 13.91 -7.03 9.62
C LEU A 166 15.32 -6.57 9.26
N ARG A 167 16.26 -7.50 9.26
CA ARG A 167 17.67 -7.30 8.88
C ARG A 167 18.21 -8.59 8.28
N LEU A 168 19.07 -8.47 7.28
CA LEU A 168 19.83 -9.59 6.75
C LEU A 168 21.28 -9.48 7.25
N GLU A 169 21.89 -10.62 7.61
CA GLU A 169 23.27 -10.65 8.09
C GLU A 169 24.28 -10.37 6.98
N ASN A 170 23.96 -10.78 5.75
CA ASN A 170 24.79 -10.62 4.55
C ASN A 170 24.06 -9.76 3.52
N ASP A 171 23.76 -8.53 3.88
CA ASP A 171 23.05 -7.61 2.99
C ASP A 171 24.06 -6.93 2.05
N ASP A 172 24.35 -7.60 0.93
CA ASP A 172 25.24 -7.10 -0.13
C ASP A 172 24.63 -5.91 -0.92
N ASP A 173 23.37 -5.57 -0.68
CA ASP A 173 22.81 -4.32 -1.15
C ASP A 173 23.52 -3.18 -0.44
N VAL A 174 24.57 -2.64 -1.09
CA VAL A 174 25.36 -1.51 -0.59
C VAL A 174 24.43 -0.35 -0.29
N ILE A 175 23.99 -0.28 0.95
CA ILE A 175 23.25 0.85 1.47
C ILE A 175 24.27 1.78 2.08
N ASP A 176 24.06 3.06 1.88
CA ASP A 176 24.80 4.10 2.60
C ASP A 176 24.81 3.73 4.12
N PRO A 177 25.98 3.54 4.73
CA PRO A 177 26.06 3.23 6.17
C PRO A 177 25.29 4.17 7.07
N ALA A 178 25.08 5.42 6.64
CA ALA A 178 24.27 6.39 7.35
C ALA A 178 22.79 5.97 7.42
N GLN A 179 22.28 5.25 6.41
CA GLN A 179 20.91 4.74 6.43
C GLN A 179 20.74 3.62 7.46
N ASP A 180 21.72 2.73 7.61
CA ASP A 180 21.70 1.68 8.63
C ASP A 180 21.79 2.26 10.04
N ILE A 181 22.64 3.25 10.26
CA ILE A 181 22.73 3.96 11.54
C ILE A 181 21.38 4.61 11.88
N ALA A 182 20.77 5.30 10.93
CA ALA A 182 19.48 5.94 11.11
C ALA A 182 18.36 4.91 11.36
N LEU A 183 18.38 3.77 10.65
CA LEU A 183 17.43 2.68 10.85
C LEU A 183 17.52 2.11 12.27
N ILE A 184 18.73 1.82 12.75
CA ILE A 184 18.93 1.29 14.09
C ILE A 184 18.59 2.34 15.16
N ALA A 185 18.83 3.62 14.90
CA ALA A 185 18.44 4.70 15.82
C ALA A 185 16.91 4.82 15.92
N GLN A 186 16.19 4.60 14.82
CA GLN A 186 14.73 4.59 14.78
C GLN A 186 14.14 3.33 15.42
N PHE A 187 14.81 2.20 15.26
CA PHE A 187 14.37 0.87 15.72
C PHE A 187 15.48 0.19 16.52
N PRO A 188 15.72 0.60 17.78
CA PRO A 188 16.74 0.00 18.65
C PRO A 188 16.52 -1.50 18.87
N GLU A 189 15.30 -1.99 18.70
CA GLU A 189 14.93 -3.40 18.74
C GLU A 189 15.73 -4.27 17.76
N LEU A 190 16.27 -3.69 16.67
CA LEU A 190 17.15 -4.40 15.74
C LEU A 190 18.47 -4.88 16.35
N ARG A 191 18.83 -4.39 17.56
CA ARG A 191 20.00 -4.82 18.33
C ARG A 191 19.66 -5.81 19.44
N GLU A 192 18.38 -6.06 19.68
CA GLU A 192 17.94 -7.02 20.71
C GLU A 192 18.24 -8.47 20.27
N PRO A 193 18.35 -9.41 21.22
CA PRO A 193 18.50 -10.84 20.90
C PRO A 193 17.32 -11.41 20.11
N ASP A 194 16.12 -10.84 20.27
CA ASP A 194 14.91 -11.19 19.53
C ASP A 194 14.27 -9.91 18.93
N PRO A 195 14.78 -9.42 17.80
CA PRO A 195 14.23 -8.24 17.14
C PRO A 195 12.77 -8.42 16.72
N ALA A 196 12.38 -9.64 16.34
CA ALA A 196 11.03 -9.94 15.91
C ALA A 196 10.01 -9.67 17.02
N LEU A 197 10.32 -10.05 18.25
CA LEU A 197 9.45 -9.79 19.41
C LEU A 197 9.36 -8.29 19.71
N GLY A 198 10.47 -7.56 19.61
CA GLY A 198 10.50 -6.10 19.76
C GLY A 198 9.56 -5.42 18.77
N PHE A 199 9.66 -5.77 17.49
CA PHE A 199 8.77 -5.26 16.42
C PHE A 199 7.32 -5.67 16.65
N ALA A 200 7.05 -6.91 17.02
CA ALA A 200 5.69 -7.38 17.29
C ALA A 200 5.03 -6.59 18.43
N ARG A 201 5.75 -6.26 19.49
CA ARG A 201 5.25 -5.40 20.58
C ARG A 201 4.89 -4.00 20.10
N ARG A 202 5.68 -3.42 19.20
CA ARG A 202 5.42 -2.10 18.60
C ARG A 202 4.21 -2.10 17.67
N ILE A 203 4.10 -3.10 16.80
CA ILE A 203 2.98 -3.27 15.85
C ILE A 203 1.69 -3.60 16.60
N GLY A 204 1.81 -4.32 17.72
CA GLY A 204 0.68 -4.71 18.55
C GLY A 204 -0.21 -5.75 17.86
N LYS A 205 -1.53 -5.61 18.04
CA LYS A 205 -2.52 -6.59 17.55
C LYS A 205 -2.98 -6.35 16.11
N THR A 206 -2.23 -5.61 15.30
CA THR A 206 -2.58 -5.43 13.88
C THR A 206 -2.65 -6.78 13.19
N PRO A 207 -3.77 -7.13 12.53
CA PRO A 207 -3.89 -8.37 11.77
C PRO A 207 -2.81 -8.47 10.70
N VAL A 208 -2.19 -9.65 10.58
CA VAL A 208 -1.10 -9.86 9.62
C VAL A 208 -1.27 -11.18 8.87
N TRP A 209 -1.08 -11.14 7.55
CA TRP A 209 -0.93 -12.34 6.74
C TRP A 209 0.47 -12.35 6.10
N ILE A 210 1.33 -13.20 6.61
CA ILE A 210 2.73 -13.32 6.20
C ILE A 210 2.82 -14.35 5.07
N PHE A 211 3.56 -14.03 4.01
CA PHE A 211 3.82 -14.93 2.87
C PHE A 211 5.31 -15.10 2.66
N HIS A 212 5.76 -16.35 2.40
CA HIS A 212 7.16 -16.64 2.13
C HIS A 212 7.34 -17.88 1.26
N GLY A 213 8.44 -17.95 0.52
CA GLY A 213 8.88 -19.18 -0.17
C GLY A 213 9.70 -20.07 0.76
N ALA A 214 9.37 -21.35 0.86
CA ALA A 214 10.10 -22.29 1.72
C ALA A 214 11.54 -22.58 1.24
N ALA A 215 11.84 -22.32 -0.04
CA ALA A 215 13.16 -22.48 -0.65
C ALA A 215 13.81 -21.12 -0.98
N ASP A 216 13.43 -20.04 -0.27
CA ASP A 216 13.98 -18.70 -0.44
C ASP A 216 15.44 -18.68 0.07
N ASP A 217 16.39 -18.52 -0.84
CA ASP A 217 17.83 -18.48 -0.59
C ASP A 217 18.41 -17.07 -0.50
N LEU A 218 17.59 -16.03 -0.81
CA LEU A 218 17.96 -14.62 -0.68
C LEU A 218 17.52 -14.04 0.67
N VAL A 219 16.28 -14.32 1.04
CA VAL A 219 15.72 -13.98 2.36
C VAL A 219 15.28 -15.27 3.04
N PRO A 220 16.09 -15.83 3.95
CA PRO A 220 15.77 -17.09 4.60
C PRO A 220 14.37 -17.10 5.23
N PRO A 221 13.54 -18.17 5.05
CA PRO A 221 12.18 -18.24 5.58
C PRO A 221 12.11 -18.17 7.11
N GLU A 222 13.23 -18.38 7.80
CA GLU A 222 13.39 -18.18 9.25
C GLU A 222 12.98 -16.78 9.70
N ASN A 223 13.19 -15.74 8.85
CA ASN A 223 12.73 -14.38 9.10
C ASN A 223 11.21 -14.32 9.26
N ALA A 224 10.48 -14.90 8.31
CA ALA A 224 9.01 -14.94 8.36
C ALA A 224 8.50 -15.82 9.51
N ARG A 225 9.15 -16.97 9.76
CA ARG A 225 8.82 -17.87 10.85
C ARG A 225 9.00 -17.20 12.21
N ALA A 226 10.08 -16.42 12.40
CA ALA A 226 10.33 -15.67 13.64
C ALA A 226 9.26 -14.59 13.85
N LEU A 227 8.95 -13.79 12.82
CA LEU A 227 7.92 -12.75 12.87
C LEU A 227 6.52 -13.34 13.07
N ASN A 228 6.19 -14.49 12.47
CA ASN A 228 4.95 -15.21 12.73
C ASN A 228 4.82 -15.60 14.22
N ARG A 229 5.87 -16.20 14.78
CA ARG A 229 5.88 -16.56 16.23
C ARG A 229 5.72 -15.32 17.11
N ALA A 230 6.46 -14.27 16.82
CA ALA A 230 6.45 -13.02 17.59
C ALA A 230 5.07 -12.33 17.55
N MET A 231 4.45 -12.21 16.38
CA MET A 231 3.11 -11.61 16.25
C MET A 231 2.05 -12.43 16.98
N ARG A 232 2.12 -13.77 16.92
CA ARG A 232 1.23 -14.64 17.73
C ARG A 232 1.45 -14.45 19.23
N ALA A 233 2.70 -14.29 19.67
CA ALA A 233 3.03 -14.11 21.08
C ALA A 233 2.45 -12.82 21.68
N VAL A 234 2.26 -11.77 20.89
CA VAL A 234 1.59 -10.53 21.34
C VAL A 234 0.06 -10.56 21.15
N GLY A 235 -0.49 -11.71 20.72
CA GLY A 235 -1.93 -11.92 20.56
C GLY A 235 -2.54 -11.24 19.32
N ALA A 236 -1.75 -11.02 18.27
CA ALA A 236 -2.25 -10.58 16.99
C ALA A 236 -3.00 -11.71 16.25
N GLU A 237 -3.94 -11.35 15.38
CA GLU A 237 -4.48 -12.27 14.39
C GLU A 237 -3.43 -12.51 13.31
N VAL A 238 -2.95 -13.77 13.17
CA VAL A 238 -1.86 -14.11 12.26
C VAL A 238 -2.27 -15.23 11.32
N ARG A 239 -2.16 -14.97 10.02
CA ARG A 239 -2.10 -15.99 8.97
C ARG A 239 -0.67 -16.11 8.45
N TYR A 240 -0.25 -17.31 8.13
CA TYR A 240 1.08 -17.58 7.57
C TYR A 240 0.96 -18.60 6.44
N SER A 241 1.41 -18.21 5.25
CA SER A 241 1.50 -19.07 4.06
C SER A 241 2.96 -19.20 3.67
N GLU A 242 3.51 -20.40 3.83
CA GLU A 242 4.84 -20.79 3.37
C GLU A 242 4.69 -21.73 2.16
N TYR A 243 5.22 -21.33 1.02
CA TYR A 243 5.03 -22.03 -0.24
C TYR A 243 6.16 -23.00 -0.49
N GLU A 244 5.89 -24.29 -0.39
CA GLU A 244 6.85 -25.36 -0.64
C GLU A 244 7.43 -25.28 -2.06
N GLY A 245 8.77 -25.43 -2.17
CA GLY A 245 9.53 -25.38 -3.42
C GLY A 245 9.58 -24.02 -4.10
N VAL A 246 9.04 -22.96 -3.48
CA VAL A 246 9.11 -21.59 -3.99
C VAL A 246 10.31 -20.90 -3.39
N ASN A 247 11.11 -20.26 -4.23
CA ASN A 247 12.24 -19.44 -3.87
C ASN A 247 11.79 -17.98 -3.52
N HIS A 248 12.69 -16.99 -3.69
CA HIS A 248 12.41 -15.60 -3.37
C HIS A 248 11.19 -14.99 -4.10
N GLY A 249 10.82 -15.49 -5.29
CA GLY A 249 9.69 -15.01 -6.09
C GLY A 249 8.28 -15.35 -5.56
N ALA A 250 8.08 -15.50 -4.25
CA ALA A 250 6.81 -15.91 -3.65
C ALA A 250 5.67 -14.89 -3.86
N TRP A 251 5.94 -13.66 -4.29
CA TRP A 251 4.93 -12.61 -4.49
C TRP A 251 3.91 -12.93 -5.57
N ASP A 252 4.27 -13.70 -6.61
CA ASP A 252 3.31 -14.08 -7.64
C ASP A 252 2.21 -14.96 -7.05
N ARG A 253 2.57 -15.92 -6.20
CA ARG A 253 1.61 -16.76 -5.46
C ARG A 253 0.86 -15.98 -4.41
N ALA A 254 1.55 -15.14 -3.65
CA ALA A 254 0.95 -14.33 -2.58
C ALA A 254 -0.14 -13.39 -3.11
N TYR A 255 0.12 -12.66 -4.19
CA TYR A 255 -0.88 -11.77 -4.78
C TYR A 255 -1.91 -12.51 -5.64
N ALA A 256 -1.68 -13.77 -6.01
CA ALA A 256 -2.67 -14.65 -6.61
C ALA A 256 -3.55 -15.36 -5.57
N GLU A 257 -3.21 -15.30 -4.25
CA GLU A 257 -3.98 -15.95 -3.20
C GLU A 257 -5.45 -15.50 -3.22
N PRO A 258 -6.41 -16.43 -3.42
CA PRO A 258 -7.81 -16.07 -3.63
C PRO A 258 -8.42 -15.27 -2.47
N GLU A 259 -8.01 -15.58 -1.25
CA GLU A 259 -8.56 -14.96 -0.04
C GLU A 259 -7.88 -13.64 0.35
N LEU A 260 -6.72 -13.28 -0.24
CA LEU A 260 -5.94 -12.13 0.23
C LEU A 260 -6.77 -10.83 0.23
N VAL A 261 -7.43 -10.54 -0.88
CA VAL A 261 -8.19 -9.29 -1.01
C VAL A 261 -9.40 -9.28 -0.08
N SER A 262 -10.17 -10.37 -0.02
CA SER A 262 -11.33 -10.47 0.87
C SER A 262 -10.91 -10.41 2.35
N TRP A 263 -9.78 -11.03 2.69
CA TRP A 263 -9.22 -10.95 4.04
C TRP A 263 -8.80 -9.52 4.39
N LEU A 264 -8.07 -8.80 3.53
CA LEU A 264 -7.75 -7.39 3.77
C LEU A 264 -9.03 -6.58 4.01
N LEU A 265 -10.02 -6.70 3.12
CA LEU A 265 -11.27 -5.94 3.16
C LEU A 265 -12.15 -6.28 4.37
N SER A 266 -11.97 -7.43 5.02
CA SER A 266 -12.69 -7.81 6.24
C SER A 266 -12.20 -7.06 7.49
N HIS A 267 -11.02 -6.41 7.43
CA HIS A 267 -10.45 -5.69 8.56
C HIS A 267 -10.72 -4.19 8.49
N ARG A 268 -10.96 -3.60 9.67
CA ARG A 268 -11.24 -2.19 9.84
C ARG A 268 -10.65 -1.68 11.15
N LEU A 269 -10.08 -0.49 11.15
CA LEU A 269 -9.62 0.16 12.39
C LEU A 269 -10.81 0.43 13.31
N GLY A 270 -10.61 0.17 14.61
CA GLY A 270 -11.64 0.40 15.63
C GLY A 270 -12.69 -0.71 15.78
N GLN A 271 -12.64 -1.79 15.00
CA GLN A 271 -13.50 -2.98 15.11
C GLN A 271 -12.71 -4.17 15.70
N ARG A 272 -12.07 -3.99 16.84
CA ARG A 272 -11.33 -5.05 17.55
C ARG A 272 -12.09 -5.52 18.77
#